data_19c8aa2493265bbcb6bb930952301f44
#
_entry.id   19c8aa2493265bbcb6bb930952301f44
#
_cell.length_a   1.000
_cell.length_b   1.000
_cell.length_c   1.000
_cell.angle_alpha   90.00
_cell.angle_beta   90.00
_cell.angle_gamma   90.00
#
_symmetry.space_group_name_H-M   'P 1'
#
loop_
_entity.id
_entity.type
_entity.pdbx_description
1 polymer ?
#
loop_
_entity_poly.entity_id
_entity_poly.type
_entity_poly.pdbx_seq_one_letter_code
_entity_poly.pdbx_strand_id
1 'polypeptide(L)'
;MSKQKFERTKPHVNVGTIGHVDHGKTTLTAAITKVMAEARGGEFKDYADIDNAPEERERGITISTAHVEYESENRHYAHVDCPGHADYVKNMITGAAQMDGAIIVIAATDGPMAQTREHILLSKQVGVPYIVVYMNKADIVDDDELIELVEMEIRELLDEYDFPGDDTPVILGSALKALEGDTSDIGVPSIIKLVEALDSYIPTPKRDTDKPFLMPIEDVFSISGRGTVVTGRIEAGIVNVGDELEIVGIKDTQKTTCTGVEMFRKLLDSGEAGDNVGVLLRGTKREEVERGQVLAKPGSINPHTKFEAEIYILSKDEGGRHTPFFNNYRPQFYFRTTDVTGACELPSGVEMVMPGDNVKMSVELLAPIAMEEGLRFAIREGGRTVGAGVVSKITG
;
A
#
# COMPACT_ATOMS: atom_id res chain seq x y z
N MET A 1 10.44 -31.37 -1.05
CA MET A 1 9.88 -31.07 -2.39
C MET A 1 10.63 -29.87 -2.92
N SER A 2 11.07 -29.89 -4.19
CA SER A 2 11.65 -28.70 -4.84
C SER A 2 10.55 -27.66 -5.01
N LYS A 3 10.81 -26.40 -4.63
CA LYS A 3 9.86 -25.30 -4.89
C LYS A 3 9.70 -25.13 -6.40
N GLN A 4 8.50 -24.80 -6.83
CA GLN A 4 8.23 -24.45 -8.22
C GLN A 4 8.94 -23.15 -8.60
N LYS A 5 9.30 -23.03 -9.87
CA LYS A 5 9.87 -21.79 -10.43
C LYS A 5 8.71 -20.91 -10.93
N PHE A 6 8.78 -19.62 -10.66
CA PHE A 6 7.83 -18.65 -11.19
C PHE A 6 8.18 -18.35 -12.66
N GLU A 7 7.19 -18.41 -13.54
CA GLU A 7 7.35 -18.04 -14.96
C GLU A 7 6.57 -16.76 -15.24
N ARG A 8 7.25 -15.72 -15.75
CA ARG A 8 6.65 -14.45 -16.12
C ARG A 8 5.99 -14.58 -17.50
N THR A 9 4.74 -15.02 -17.53
CA THR A 9 3.96 -15.21 -18.77
C THR A 9 3.05 -14.02 -19.09
N LYS A 10 2.75 -13.20 -18.09
CA LYS A 10 1.82 -12.05 -18.19
C LYS A 10 2.40 -10.81 -17.50
N PRO A 11 2.00 -9.59 -17.91
CA PRO A 11 2.33 -8.37 -17.18
C PRO A 11 1.89 -8.47 -15.72
N HIS A 12 2.76 -8.03 -14.80
CA HIS A 12 2.51 -8.03 -13.36
C HIS A 12 1.98 -6.67 -12.91
N VAL A 13 0.86 -6.68 -12.16
CA VAL A 13 0.22 -5.48 -11.63
C VAL A 13 -0.09 -5.67 -10.15
N ASN A 14 0.23 -4.68 -9.33
CA ASN A 14 -0.07 -4.67 -7.91
C ASN A 14 -1.36 -3.90 -7.66
N VAL A 15 -2.33 -4.54 -7.06
CA VAL A 15 -3.58 -3.92 -6.63
C VAL A 15 -3.81 -4.20 -5.15
N GLY A 16 -4.80 -3.57 -4.56
CA GLY A 16 -5.19 -3.93 -3.20
C GLY A 16 -6.51 -3.32 -2.80
N THR A 17 -7.10 -3.87 -1.75
CA THR A 17 -8.36 -3.43 -1.17
C THR A 17 -8.11 -2.42 -0.06
N ILE A 18 -8.81 -1.29 -0.15
CA ILE A 18 -8.84 -0.22 0.85
C ILE A 18 -10.29 0.15 1.16
N GLY A 19 -10.54 0.90 2.22
CA GLY A 19 -11.88 1.35 2.61
C GLY A 19 -12.17 1.14 4.09
N HIS A 20 -13.38 1.50 4.50
CA HIS A 20 -13.80 1.48 5.89
C HIS A 20 -13.79 0.05 6.50
N VAL A 21 -13.67 -0.04 7.82
CA VAL A 21 -13.87 -1.29 8.56
C VAL A 21 -15.28 -1.83 8.28
N ASP A 22 -15.44 -3.15 8.26
CA ASP A 22 -16.72 -3.86 8.01
C ASP A 22 -17.37 -3.64 6.64
N HIS A 23 -16.73 -2.94 5.70
CA HIS A 23 -17.22 -2.82 4.31
C HIS A 23 -16.94 -4.08 3.46
N GLY A 24 -16.21 -5.07 4.01
CA GLY A 24 -16.03 -6.38 3.39
C GLY A 24 -14.81 -6.51 2.46
N LYS A 25 -13.73 -5.78 2.74
CA LYS A 25 -12.46 -5.85 1.98
C LYS A 25 -11.90 -7.26 1.89
N THR A 26 -11.67 -7.90 3.03
CA THR A 26 -11.12 -9.26 3.11
C THR A 26 -12.07 -10.29 2.49
N THR A 27 -13.39 -10.10 2.66
CA THR A 27 -14.41 -10.93 2.00
C THR A 27 -14.31 -10.81 0.48
N LEU A 28 -14.12 -9.57 -0.04
CA LEU A 28 -13.93 -9.32 -1.46
C LEU A 28 -12.63 -9.96 -1.97
N THR A 29 -11.54 -9.82 -1.23
CA THR A 29 -10.24 -10.44 -1.57
C THR A 29 -10.37 -11.96 -1.66
N ALA A 30 -11.07 -12.59 -0.71
CA ALA A 30 -11.36 -14.03 -0.76
C ALA A 30 -12.25 -14.40 -1.95
N ALA A 31 -13.28 -13.59 -2.26
CA ALA A 31 -14.16 -13.82 -3.42
C ALA A 31 -13.40 -13.74 -4.74
N ILE A 32 -12.52 -12.76 -4.91
CA ILE A 32 -11.67 -12.62 -6.10
C ILE A 32 -10.80 -13.86 -6.28
N THR A 33 -10.07 -14.29 -5.22
CA THR A 33 -9.19 -15.46 -5.32
C THR A 33 -9.98 -16.74 -5.66
N LYS A 34 -11.18 -16.92 -5.10
CA LYS A 34 -12.05 -18.06 -5.40
C LYS A 34 -12.51 -18.06 -6.85
N VAL A 35 -13.13 -16.98 -7.28
CA VAL A 35 -13.71 -16.86 -8.64
C VAL A 35 -12.61 -16.99 -9.70
N MET A 36 -11.45 -16.37 -9.49
CA MET A 36 -10.34 -16.46 -10.43
C MET A 36 -9.68 -17.85 -10.42
N ALA A 37 -9.57 -18.51 -9.27
CA ALA A 37 -9.07 -19.90 -9.21
C ALA A 37 -9.99 -20.86 -9.95
N GLU A 38 -11.31 -20.73 -9.83
CA GLU A 38 -12.29 -21.54 -10.56
C GLU A 38 -12.28 -21.26 -12.07
N ALA A 39 -12.11 -20.00 -12.47
CA ALA A 39 -12.16 -19.59 -13.87
C ALA A 39 -10.84 -19.83 -14.64
N ARG A 40 -9.69 -19.66 -14.00
CA ARG A 40 -8.36 -19.62 -14.63
C ARG A 40 -7.34 -20.58 -14.01
N GLY A 41 -7.68 -21.23 -12.92
CA GLY A 41 -6.74 -21.96 -12.08
C GLY A 41 -6.02 -21.05 -11.10
N GLY A 42 -5.28 -21.65 -10.19
CA GLY A 42 -4.59 -20.94 -9.12
C GLY A 42 -4.98 -21.43 -7.73
N GLU A 43 -4.51 -20.75 -6.71
CA GLU A 43 -4.78 -21.12 -5.32
C GLU A 43 -5.90 -20.21 -4.77
N PHE A 44 -6.99 -20.83 -4.30
CA PHE A 44 -8.00 -20.13 -3.52
C PHE A 44 -7.49 -19.84 -2.11
N LYS A 45 -7.69 -18.63 -1.62
CA LYS A 45 -7.43 -18.21 -0.25
C LYS A 45 -8.75 -17.89 0.43
N ASP A 46 -9.08 -18.67 1.45
CA ASP A 46 -10.24 -18.43 2.28
C ASP A 46 -10.01 -17.22 3.20
N TYR A 47 -11.08 -16.62 3.71
CA TYR A 47 -11.04 -15.52 4.69
C TYR A 47 -10.09 -15.82 5.86
N ALA A 48 -10.16 -17.04 6.41
CA ALA A 48 -9.32 -17.47 7.53
C ALA A 48 -7.83 -17.67 7.16
N ASP A 49 -7.52 -17.79 5.86
CA ASP A 49 -6.14 -17.87 5.36
C ASP A 49 -5.55 -16.47 5.12
N ILE A 50 -6.40 -15.47 4.87
CA ILE A 50 -6.03 -14.06 4.69
C ILE A 50 -5.82 -13.43 6.07
N ASP A 51 -6.86 -13.40 6.92
CA ASP A 51 -6.79 -12.95 8.32
C ASP A 51 -6.36 -14.14 9.22
N ASN A 52 -5.09 -14.48 9.20
CA ASN A 52 -4.62 -15.72 9.82
C ASN A 52 -4.07 -15.54 11.25
N ALA A 53 -3.76 -14.31 11.68
CA ALA A 53 -3.26 -14.05 13.02
C ALA A 53 -4.36 -14.31 14.08
N PRO A 54 -4.00 -14.87 15.26
CA PRO A 54 -4.97 -15.13 16.32
C PRO A 54 -5.79 -13.89 16.72
N GLU A 55 -5.14 -12.73 16.79
CA GLU A 55 -5.78 -11.47 17.16
C GLU A 55 -6.75 -10.96 16.07
N GLU A 56 -6.45 -11.16 14.79
CA GLU A 56 -7.34 -10.84 13.66
C GLU A 56 -8.61 -11.67 13.70
N ARG A 57 -8.47 -12.98 13.97
CA ARG A 57 -9.60 -13.90 14.10
C ARG A 57 -10.48 -13.61 15.31
N GLU A 58 -9.86 -13.25 16.46
CA GLU A 58 -10.59 -12.94 17.68
C GLU A 58 -11.39 -11.63 17.54
N ARG A 59 -10.82 -10.62 16.89
CA ARG A 59 -11.43 -9.32 16.72
C ARG A 59 -12.31 -9.21 15.47
N GLY A 60 -12.16 -10.12 14.50
CA GLY A 60 -12.84 -10.07 13.19
C GLY A 60 -12.43 -8.89 12.31
N ILE A 61 -11.20 -8.38 12.50
CA ILE A 61 -10.66 -7.24 11.75
C ILE A 61 -9.25 -7.54 11.24
N THR A 62 -8.92 -7.08 10.04
CA THR A 62 -7.57 -7.15 9.49
C THR A 62 -6.65 -6.15 10.22
N ILE A 63 -5.52 -6.63 10.71
CA ILE A 63 -4.49 -5.85 11.42
C ILE A 63 -3.28 -5.63 10.51
N SER A 64 -2.77 -6.72 9.94
CA SER A 64 -1.60 -6.72 9.06
C SER A 64 -2.04 -6.80 7.60
N THR A 65 -1.21 -6.29 6.69
CA THR A 65 -1.44 -6.49 5.26
C THR A 65 -1.27 -7.97 4.90
N ALA A 66 -2.19 -8.50 4.13
CA ALA A 66 -2.09 -9.85 3.56
C ALA A 66 -1.87 -9.78 2.06
N HIS A 67 -1.03 -10.67 1.54
CA HIS A 67 -0.71 -10.73 0.11
C HIS A 67 -1.25 -12.00 -0.51
N VAL A 68 -2.02 -11.86 -1.58
CA VAL A 68 -2.54 -12.98 -2.38
C VAL A 68 -2.20 -12.75 -3.85
N GLU A 69 -2.23 -13.82 -4.66
CA GLU A 69 -2.03 -13.74 -6.10
C GLU A 69 -3.22 -14.36 -6.84
N TYR A 70 -3.53 -13.81 -8.01
CA TYR A 70 -4.48 -14.39 -8.96
C TYR A 70 -4.16 -13.93 -10.38
N GLU A 71 -4.75 -14.57 -11.37
CA GLU A 71 -4.58 -14.22 -12.76
C GLU A 71 -5.91 -13.87 -13.42
N SER A 72 -5.91 -12.80 -14.22
CA SER A 72 -6.93 -12.56 -15.23
C SER A 72 -6.52 -13.23 -16.56
N GLU A 73 -7.28 -12.97 -17.62
CA GLU A 73 -6.88 -13.39 -18.95
C GLU A 73 -5.56 -12.73 -19.39
N ASN A 74 -5.37 -11.46 -19.04
CA ASN A 74 -4.33 -10.60 -19.58
C ASN A 74 -3.18 -10.36 -18.60
N ARG A 75 -3.37 -10.55 -17.28
CA ARG A 75 -2.45 -10.08 -16.24
C ARG A 75 -2.30 -11.06 -15.09
N HIS A 76 -1.16 -10.97 -14.44
CA HIS A 76 -0.91 -11.54 -13.12
C HIS A 76 -1.01 -10.43 -12.08
N TYR A 77 -1.85 -10.63 -11.06
CA TYR A 77 -2.08 -9.68 -9.98
C TYR A 77 -1.44 -10.14 -8.68
N ALA A 78 -0.65 -9.26 -8.06
CA ALA A 78 -0.41 -9.30 -6.63
C ALA A 78 -1.43 -8.40 -5.95
N HIS A 79 -2.15 -8.92 -4.97
CA HIS A 79 -3.21 -8.19 -4.29
C HIS A 79 -2.88 -8.07 -2.81
N VAL A 80 -2.92 -6.83 -2.31
CA VAL A 80 -2.66 -6.49 -0.90
C VAL A 80 -4.00 -6.21 -0.22
N ASP A 81 -4.41 -7.04 0.73
CA ASP A 81 -5.54 -6.74 1.59
C ASP A 81 -5.10 -5.82 2.73
N CYS A 82 -5.67 -4.61 2.79
CA CYS A 82 -5.29 -3.60 3.75
C CYS A 82 -6.27 -3.52 4.92
N PRO A 83 -5.77 -3.26 6.16
CA PRO A 83 -6.64 -3.02 7.31
C PRO A 83 -7.53 -1.79 7.08
N GLY A 84 -8.75 -1.85 7.62
CA GLY A 84 -9.72 -0.74 7.55
C GLY A 84 -9.78 0.11 8.81
N HIS A 85 -9.28 -0.39 9.94
CA HIS A 85 -9.39 0.28 11.24
C HIS A 85 -8.36 1.39 11.40
N ALA A 86 -8.76 2.52 11.98
CA ALA A 86 -7.91 3.71 12.18
C ALA A 86 -6.61 3.43 12.93
N ASP A 87 -6.60 2.48 13.88
CA ASP A 87 -5.40 2.13 14.65
C ASP A 87 -4.30 1.48 13.78
N TYR A 88 -4.67 0.93 12.62
CA TYR A 88 -3.75 0.20 11.73
C TYR A 88 -3.43 0.95 10.43
N VAL A 89 -3.71 2.25 10.38
CA VAL A 89 -3.46 3.10 9.20
C VAL A 89 -2.00 3.04 8.73
N LYS A 90 -1.04 2.83 9.64
CA LYS A 90 0.38 2.60 9.26
C LYS A 90 0.53 1.42 8.29
N ASN A 91 -0.15 0.31 8.56
CA ASN A 91 -0.11 -0.86 7.69
C ASN A 91 -0.86 -0.61 6.38
N MET A 92 -1.98 0.14 6.44
CA MET A 92 -2.68 0.60 5.25
C MET A 92 -1.80 1.46 4.35
N ILE A 93 -1.08 2.46 4.89
CA ILE A 93 -0.15 3.33 4.13
C ILE A 93 0.94 2.47 3.45
N THR A 94 1.53 1.52 4.20
CA THR A 94 2.55 0.63 3.67
C THR A 94 2.00 -0.24 2.53
N GLY A 95 0.81 -0.79 2.68
CA GLY A 95 0.15 -1.56 1.62
C GLY A 95 -0.18 -0.70 0.40
N ALA A 96 -0.78 0.47 0.61
CA ALA A 96 -1.15 1.38 -0.48
C ALA A 96 0.06 1.86 -1.30
N ALA A 97 1.20 2.11 -0.65
CA ALA A 97 2.42 2.53 -1.34
C ALA A 97 2.95 1.50 -2.36
N GLN A 98 2.48 0.26 -2.28
CA GLN A 98 2.86 -0.82 -3.20
C GLN A 98 1.95 -0.94 -4.41
N MET A 99 0.79 -0.27 -4.42
CA MET A 99 -0.25 -0.48 -5.42
C MET A 99 0.00 0.33 -6.69
N ASP A 100 -0.26 -0.29 -7.82
CA ASP A 100 -0.38 0.36 -9.13
C ASP A 100 -1.82 0.87 -9.36
N GLY A 101 -2.77 0.35 -8.58
CA GLY A 101 -4.15 0.79 -8.49
C GLY A 101 -4.83 0.21 -7.25
N ALA A 102 -5.77 0.94 -6.68
CA ALA A 102 -6.52 0.52 -5.49
C ALA A 102 -7.97 0.16 -5.83
N ILE A 103 -8.51 -0.85 -5.14
CA ILE A 103 -9.93 -1.16 -5.11
C ILE A 103 -10.49 -0.56 -3.83
N ILE A 104 -11.30 0.48 -3.94
CA ILE A 104 -12.00 1.00 -2.78
C ILE A 104 -13.31 0.26 -2.57
N VAL A 105 -13.47 -0.34 -1.39
CA VAL A 105 -14.64 -1.13 -1.04
C VAL A 105 -15.56 -0.29 -0.16
N ILE A 106 -16.78 -0.08 -0.63
CA ILE A 106 -17.79 0.74 0.05
C ILE A 106 -19.06 -0.09 0.16
N ALA A 107 -19.61 -0.21 1.37
CA ALA A 107 -20.89 -0.89 1.54
C ALA A 107 -22.01 0.01 0.98
N ALA A 108 -22.88 -0.53 0.11
CA ALA A 108 -24.01 0.18 -0.46
C ALA A 108 -25.03 0.65 0.60
N THR A 109 -25.02 0.00 1.77
CA THR A 109 -25.87 0.35 2.91
C THR A 109 -25.42 1.61 3.64
N ASP A 110 -24.11 1.91 3.62
CA ASP A 110 -23.49 2.90 4.51
C ASP A 110 -22.92 4.10 3.74
N GLY A 111 -22.61 3.91 2.46
CA GLY A 111 -21.90 4.90 1.64
C GLY A 111 -20.46 5.18 2.11
N PRO A 112 -19.85 6.28 1.66
CA PRO A 112 -18.52 6.69 2.07
C PRO A 112 -18.46 7.11 3.53
N MET A 113 -17.62 6.44 4.32
CA MET A 113 -17.42 6.69 5.75
C MET A 113 -16.08 7.38 6.02
N ALA A 114 -15.78 7.70 7.29
CA ALA A 114 -14.60 8.45 7.68
C ALA A 114 -13.29 7.81 7.19
N GLN A 115 -13.10 6.50 7.37
CA GLN A 115 -11.89 5.83 6.88
C GLN A 115 -11.88 5.71 5.35
N THR A 116 -13.03 5.70 4.68
CA THR A 116 -13.09 5.76 3.20
C THR A 116 -12.40 7.03 2.70
N ARG A 117 -12.74 8.18 3.27
CA ARG A 117 -12.15 9.49 2.96
C ARG A 117 -10.65 9.50 3.27
N GLU A 118 -10.26 9.04 4.46
CA GLU A 118 -8.85 8.98 4.87
C GLU A 118 -8.04 8.05 3.94
N HIS A 119 -8.58 6.90 3.53
CA HIS A 119 -7.90 5.96 2.65
C HIS A 119 -7.72 6.49 1.22
N ILE A 120 -8.71 7.21 0.67
CA ILE A 120 -8.56 7.88 -0.64
C ILE A 120 -7.47 8.95 -0.57
N LEU A 121 -7.52 9.80 0.45
CA LEU A 121 -6.51 10.84 0.68
C LEU A 121 -5.10 10.24 0.80
N LEU A 122 -4.92 9.22 1.63
CA LEU A 122 -3.63 8.57 1.83
C LEU A 122 -3.13 7.89 0.56
N SER A 123 -4.02 7.24 -0.20
CA SER A 123 -3.67 6.62 -1.47
C SER A 123 -3.15 7.65 -2.46
N LYS A 124 -3.79 8.82 -2.54
CA LYS A 124 -3.31 9.95 -3.35
C LYS A 124 -1.91 10.40 -2.92
N GLN A 125 -1.68 10.53 -1.62
CA GLN A 125 -0.42 11.01 -1.06
C GLN A 125 0.74 10.03 -1.29
N VAL A 126 0.50 8.73 -1.13
CA VAL A 126 1.54 7.71 -1.42
C VAL A 126 1.72 7.45 -2.91
N GLY A 127 0.89 8.07 -3.75
CA GLY A 127 1.06 8.05 -5.20
C GLY A 127 0.35 6.90 -5.92
N VAL A 128 -0.72 6.33 -5.34
CA VAL A 128 -1.60 5.38 -6.06
C VAL A 128 -2.27 6.14 -7.22
N PRO A 129 -2.02 5.73 -8.48
CA PRO A 129 -2.45 6.54 -9.61
C PRO A 129 -3.90 6.28 -10.04
N TYR A 130 -4.48 5.12 -9.71
CA TYR A 130 -5.80 4.69 -10.16
C TYR A 130 -6.61 4.10 -9.02
N ILE A 131 -7.92 4.40 -9.01
CA ILE A 131 -8.91 3.79 -8.11
C ILE A 131 -9.99 3.13 -8.94
N VAL A 132 -10.42 1.93 -8.53
CA VAL A 132 -11.63 1.26 -8.99
C VAL A 132 -12.54 1.07 -7.78
N VAL A 133 -13.82 1.27 -7.93
CA VAL A 133 -14.78 1.14 -6.81
C VAL A 133 -15.52 -0.18 -6.87
N TYR A 134 -15.60 -0.87 -5.75
CA TYR A 134 -16.52 -2.00 -5.57
C TYR A 134 -17.56 -1.63 -4.50
N MET A 135 -18.77 -1.36 -4.94
CA MET A 135 -19.91 -1.08 -4.09
C MET A 135 -20.51 -2.41 -3.62
N ASN A 136 -20.10 -2.78 -2.40
CA ASN A 136 -20.36 -4.11 -1.80
C ASN A 136 -21.69 -4.15 -1.03
N LYS A 137 -22.12 -5.34 -0.63
CA LYS A 137 -23.33 -5.63 0.13
C LYS A 137 -24.63 -5.23 -0.61
N ALA A 138 -24.63 -5.28 -1.92
CA ALA A 138 -25.80 -5.01 -2.74
C ALA A 138 -26.98 -5.97 -2.47
N ASP A 139 -26.69 -7.13 -1.89
CA ASP A 139 -27.70 -8.13 -1.50
C ASP A 139 -28.60 -7.72 -0.32
N ILE A 140 -28.24 -6.66 0.38
CA ILE A 140 -28.98 -6.15 1.55
C ILE A 140 -29.79 -4.89 1.20
N VAL A 141 -29.58 -4.30 0.02
CA VAL A 141 -30.26 -3.06 -0.41
C VAL A 141 -31.30 -3.38 -1.46
N ASP A 142 -32.56 -3.06 -1.15
CA ASP A 142 -33.70 -3.26 -2.05
C ASP A 142 -34.15 -1.94 -2.70
N ASP A 143 -33.38 -0.86 -2.57
CA ASP A 143 -33.72 0.49 -3.02
C ASP A 143 -32.70 0.98 -4.06
N ASP A 144 -33.12 1.00 -5.32
CA ASP A 144 -32.27 1.46 -6.43
C ASP A 144 -31.93 2.96 -6.31
N GLU A 145 -32.81 3.79 -5.75
CA GLU A 145 -32.54 5.22 -5.56
C GLU A 145 -31.41 5.44 -4.53
N LEU A 146 -31.36 4.60 -3.51
CA LEU A 146 -30.27 4.63 -2.53
C LEU A 146 -28.92 4.24 -3.18
N ILE A 147 -28.93 3.23 -4.05
CA ILE A 147 -27.71 2.79 -4.78
C ILE A 147 -27.19 3.92 -5.66
N GLU A 148 -28.08 4.58 -6.42
CA GLU A 148 -27.70 5.72 -7.26
C GLU A 148 -27.16 6.91 -6.45
N LEU A 149 -27.76 7.19 -5.30
CA LEU A 149 -27.32 8.26 -4.40
C LEU A 149 -25.91 7.97 -3.84
N VAL A 150 -25.67 6.75 -3.38
CA VAL A 150 -24.36 6.32 -2.88
C VAL A 150 -23.31 6.38 -3.98
N GLU A 151 -23.63 5.94 -5.20
CA GLU A 151 -22.71 6.05 -6.33
C GLU A 151 -22.34 7.51 -6.64
N MET A 152 -23.32 8.41 -6.61
CA MET A 152 -23.09 9.85 -6.82
C MET A 152 -22.18 10.43 -5.74
N GLU A 153 -22.43 10.12 -4.47
CA GLU A 153 -21.57 10.55 -3.35
C GLU A 153 -20.13 10.04 -3.48
N ILE A 154 -19.96 8.79 -3.95
CA ILE A 154 -18.63 8.22 -4.21
C ILE A 154 -17.89 9.01 -5.29
N ARG A 155 -18.57 9.34 -6.41
CA ARG A 155 -17.97 10.08 -7.52
C ARG A 155 -17.57 11.49 -7.11
N GLU A 156 -18.43 12.20 -6.38
CA GLU A 156 -18.12 13.52 -5.83
C GLU A 156 -16.92 13.46 -4.88
N LEU A 157 -16.83 12.42 -4.03
CA LEU A 157 -15.71 12.22 -3.13
C LEU A 157 -14.39 11.95 -3.86
N LEU A 158 -14.41 11.20 -4.95
CA LEU A 158 -13.23 10.95 -5.77
C LEU A 158 -12.72 12.24 -6.42
N ASP A 159 -13.62 13.07 -6.95
CA ASP A 159 -13.28 14.37 -7.54
C ASP A 159 -12.69 15.33 -6.49
N GLU A 160 -13.19 15.33 -5.25
CA GLU A 160 -12.65 16.10 -4.14
C GLU A 160 -11.16 15.82 -3.88
N TYR A 161 -10.73 14.57 -4.12
CA TYR A 161 -9.33 14.14 -3.95
C TYR A 161 -8.55 14.02 -5.27
N ASP A 162 -8.99 14.70 -6.33
CA ASP A 162 -8.36 14.71 -7.67
C ASP A 162 -8.24 13.31 -8.32
N PHE A 163 -9.17 12.42 -8.09
CA PHE A 163 -9.39 11.24 -8.92
C PHE A 163 -10.56 11.50 -9.86
N PRO A 164 -10.53 10.98 -11.10
CA PRO A 164 -11.59 11.26 -12.08
C PRO A 164 -12.89 10.53 -11.72
N GLY A 165 -13.76 11.14 -10.91
CA GLY A 165 -14.98 10.53 -10.39
C GLY A 165 -15.90 9.99 -11.47
N ASP A 166 -16.12 10.75 -12.55
CA ASP A 166 -16.98 10.36 -13.66
C ASP A 166 -16.42 9.16 -14.46
N ASP A 167 -15.09 9.11 -14.65
CA ASP A 167 -14.44 8.06 -15.43
C ASP A 167 -14.07 6.82 -14.61
N THR A 168 -14.14 6.91 -13.29
CA THR A 168 -13.79 5.80 -12.40
C THR A 168 -14.83 4.68 -12.47
N PRO A 169 -14.42 3.43 -12.76
CA PRO A 169 -15.34 2.29 -12.75
C PRO A 169 -15.93 2.05 -11.36
N VAL A 170 -17.26 1.96 -11.29
CA VAL A 170 -18.01 1.58 -10.09
C VAL A 170 -18.74 0.27 -10.38
N ILE A 171 -18.40 -0.77 -9.64
CA ILE A 171 -18.99 -2.09 -9.78
C ILE A 171 -19.87 -2.39 -8.57
N LEU A 172 -21.15 -2.60 -8.82
CA LEU A 172 -22.11 -3.03 -7.80
C LEU A 172 -22.09 -4.55 -7.63
N GLY A 173 -22.00 -5.04 -6.38
CA GLY A 173 -21.99 -6.46 -6.12
C GLY A 173 -22.09 -6.86 -4.65
N SER A 174 -22.05 -8.16 -4.41
CA SER A 174 -21.95 -8.77 -3.10
C SER A 174 -20.84 -9.79 -3.08
N ALA A 175 -19.75 -9.44 -2.37
CA ALA A 175 -18.62 -10.35 -2.19
C ALA A 175 -19.03 -11.66 -1.49
N LEU A 176 -19.98 -11.58 -0.55
CA LEU A 176 -20.51 -12.75 0.14
C LEU A 176 -21.24 -13.69 -0.83
N LYS A 177 -22.14 -13.14 -1.65
CA LYS A 177 -22.87 -13.91 -2.66
C LYS A 177 -21.91 -14.55 -3.68
N ALA A 178 -20.88 -13.83 -4.10
CA ALA A 178 -19.85 -14.37 -4.98
C ALA A 178 -19.09 -15.53 -4.31
N LEU A 179 -18.75 -15.44 -3.03
CA LEU A 179 -18.15 -16.54 -2.26
C LEU A 179 -19.07 -17.76 -2.15
N GLU A 180 -20.38 -17.55 -2.04
CA GLU A 180 -21.39 -18.61 -2.02
C GLU A 180 -21.61 -19.26 -3.41
N GLY A 181 -21.03 -18.69 -4.48
CA GLY A 181 -21.17 -19.16 -5.85
C GLY A 181 -22.47 -18.71 -6.53
N ASP A 182 -23.09 -17.64 -6.03
CA ASP A 182 -24.29 -17.05 -6.63
C ASP A 182 -24.00 -16.54 -8.05
N THR A 183 -24.83 -16.93 -9.00
CA THR A 183 -24.67 -16.59 -10.43
C THR A 183 -25.47 -15.37 -10.88
N SER A 184 -26.18 -14.70 -9.96
CA SER A 184 -26.85 -13.41 -10.24
C SER A 184 -25.82 -12.31 -10.56
N ASP A 185 -26.28 -11.21 -11.13
CA ASP A 185 -25.41 -10.08 -11.53
C ASP A 185 -24.56 -9.52 -10.40
N ILE A 186 -25.03 -9.56 -9.16
CA ILE A 186 -24.31 -9.08 -7.97
C ILE A 186 -23.40 -10.14 -7.34
N GLY A 187 -23.47 -11.40 -7.75
CA GLY A 187 -22.64 -12.52 -7.30
C GLY A 187 -21.34 -12.67 -8.08
N VAL A 188 -21.05 -13.88 -8.54
CA VAL A 188 -19.84 -14.22 -9.34
C VAL A 188 -19.63 -13.26 -10.52
N PRO A 189 -20.66 -12.89 -11.32
CA PRO A 189 -20.47 -11.96 -12.44
C PRO A 189 -19.94 -10.58 -12.00
N SER A 190 -20.26 -10.09 -10.81
CA SER A 190 -19.72 -8.81 -10.31
C SER A 190 -18.21 -8.86 -10.09
N ILE A 191 -17.68 -9.99 -9.62
CA ILE A 191 -16.22 -10.19 -9.45
C ILE A 191 -15.53 -10.25 -10.81
N ILE A 192 -16.13 -10.90 -11.80
CA ILE A 192 -15.59 -10.92 -13.15
C ILE A 192 -15.54 -9.52 -13.74
N LYS A 193 -16.62 -8.74 -13.61
CA LYS A 193 -16.68 -7.32 -14.03
C LYS A 193 -15.63 -6.47 -13.32
N LEU A 194 -15.39 -6.70 -12.02
CA LEU A 194 -14.34 -5.99 -11.29
C LEU A 194 -12.96 -6.28 -11.87
N VAL A 195 -12.63 -7.54 -12.13
CA VAL A 195 -11.32 -7.92 -12.69
C VAL A 195 -11.16 -7.40 -14.13
N GLU A 196 -12.21 -7.40 -14.94
CA GLU A 196 -12.23 -6.79 -16.27
C GLU A 196 -12.02 -5.26 -16.19
N ALA A 197 -12.60 -4.59 -15.20
CA ALA A 197 -12.36 -3.17 -14.95
C ALA A 197 -10.91 -2.90 -14.56
N LEU A 198 -10.30 -3.74 -13.70
CA LEU A 198 -8.88 -3.65 -13.36
C LEU A 198 -7.99 -3.83 -14.61
N ASP A 199 -8.31 -4.80 -15.48
CA ASP A 199 -7.57 -5.05 -16.72
C ASP A 199 -7.63 -3.89 -17.71
N SER A 200 -8.77 -3.22 -17.81
CA SER A 200 -9.01 -2.17 -18.81
C SER A 200 -8.67 -0.77 -18.33
N TYR A 201 -8.95 -0.46 -17.06
CA TYR A 201 -8.82 0.89 -16.50
C TYR A 201 -7.42 1.19 -15.98
N ILE A 202 -6.75 0.22 -15.33
CA ILE A 202 -5.38 0.39 -14.84
C ILE A 202 -4.41 0.07 -15.99
N PRO A 203 -3.60 1.03 -16.49
CA PRO A 203 -2.62 0.72 -17.53
C PRO A 203 -1.53 -0.22 -17.00
N THR A 204 -0.87 -0.96 -17.88
CA THR A 204 0.31 -1.73 -17.51
C THR A 204 1.40 -0.79 -17.00
N PRO A 205 1.85 -0.94 -15.74
CA PRO A 205 2.79 -0.02 -15.15
C PRO A 205 4.15 -0.03 -15.86
N LYS A 206 4.73 1.16 -16.06
CA LYS A 206 6.13 1.25 -16.48
C LYS A 206 7.02 0.95 -15.27
N ARG A 207 7.96 0.05 -15.43
CA ARG A 207 8.88 -0.36 -14.36
C ARG A 207 10.25 0.26 -14.57
N ASP A 208 10.80 0.87 -13.52
CA ASP A 208 12.12 1.52 -13.50
C ASP A 208 13.24 0.47 -13.33
N THR A 209 13.33 -0.49 -14.23
CA THR A 209 14.30 -1.58 -14.18
C THR A 209 15.76 -1.14 -14.45
N ASP A 210 15.93 0.00 -15.13
CA ASP A 210 17.26 0.55 -15.47
C ASP A 210 17.90 1.34 -14.32
N LYS A 211 17.13 1.65 -13.26
CA LYS A 211 17.65 2.31 -12.06
C LYS A 211 18.38 1.33 -11.14
N PRO A 212 19.22 1.83 -10.21
CA PRO A 212 19.78 0.99 -9.16
C PRO A 212 18.69 0.28 -8.36
N PHE A 213 18.96 -0.97 -7.97
CA PHE A 213 18.02 -1.75 -7.15
C PHE A 213 17.72 -1.05 -5.82
N LEU A 214 16.42 -0.97 -5.50
CA LEU A 214 15.91 -0.43 -4.24
C LEU A 214 14.62 -1.18 -3.85
N MET A 215 14.60 -1.71 -2.63
CA MET A 215 13.42 -2.39 -2.05
C MET A 215 13.24 -1.95 -0.60
N PRO A 216 12.16 -1.23 -0.25
CA PRO A 216 11.76 -0.99 1.13
C PRO A 216 11.44 -2.30 1.85
N ILE A 217 11.94 -2.46 3.07
CA ILE A 217 11.71 -3.66 3.89
C ILE A 217 10.40 -3.50 4.66
N GLU A 218 9.49 -4.45 4.47
CA GLU A 218 8.19 -4.50 5.14
C GLU A 218 8.21 -5.42 6.34
N ASP A 219 8.65 -6.66 6.13
CA ASP A 219 8.73 -7.67 7.16
C ASP A 219 10.06 -8.41 7.12
N VAL A 220 10.43 -8.95 8.29
CA VAL A 220 11.67 -9.70 8.49
C VAL A 220 11.36 -11.03 9.14
N PHE A 221 11.71 -12.11 8.46
CA PHE A 221 11.49 -13.48 8.91
C PHE A 221 12.83 -14.21 9.11
N SER A 222 12.83 -15.14 10.05
CA SER A 222 13.92 -16.12 10.20
C SER A 222 13.41 -17.49 9.76
N ILE A 223 14.07 -18.08 8.76
CA ILE A 223 13.72 -19.40 8.25
C ILE A 223 14.80 -20.38 8.69
N SER A 224 14.42 -21.40 9.48
CA SER A 224 15.35 -22.45 9.96
C SER A 224 16.09 -23.09 8.78
N GLY A 225 17.43 -23.10 8.88
CA GLY A 225 18.32 -23.67 7.85
C GLY A 225 18.51 -22.82 6.57
N ARG A 226 17.82 -21.66 6.46
CA ARG A 226 17.95 -20.79 5.28
C ARG A 226 18.46 -19.37 5.63
N GLY A 227 18.22 -18.88 6.85
CA GLY A 227 18.66 -17.58 7.31
C GLY A 227 17.58 -16.53 7.38
N THR A 228 17.95 -15.26 7.28
CA THR A 228 17.04 -14.11 7.33
C THR A 228 16.45 -13.86 5.95
N VAL A 229 15.15 -13.66 5.91
CA VAL A 229 14.38 -13.25 4.71
C VAL A 229 13.74 -11.91 5.00
N VAL A 230 13.91 -10.97 4.10
CA VAL A 230 13.20 -9.68 4.13
C VAL A 230 12.20 -9.65 2.97
N THR A 231 11.02 -9.12 3.23
CA THR A 231 9.98 -8.96 2.21
C THR A 231 9.74 -7.50 1.89
N GLY A 232 9.31 -7.24 0.68
CA GLY A 232 8.92 -5.92 0.21
C GLY A 232 8.62 -5.91 -1.28
N ARG A 233 8.09 -4.79 -1.75
CA ARG A 233 7.98 -4.52 -3.19
C ARG A 233 9.27 -3.88 -3.67
N ILE A 234 9.82 -4.37 -4.78
CA ILE A 234 10.96 -3.73 -5.44
C ILE A 234 10.47 -2.40 -6.05
N GLU A 235 11.01 -1.29 -5.55
CA GLU A 235 10.67 0.06 -6.00
C GLU A 235 11.35 0.39 -7.33
N ALA A 236 12.63 0.00 -7.47
CA ALA A 236 13.42 0.24 -8.67
C ALA A 236 14.47 -0.85 -8.89
N GLY A 237 14.93 -0.98 -10.12
CA GLY A 237 16.04 -1.85 -10.52
C GLY A 237 15.72 -3.33 -10.55
N ILE A 238 16.77 -4.11 -10.57
CA ILE A 238 16.74 -5.59 -10.61
C ILE A 238 17.71 -6.12 -9.56
N VAL A 239 17.31 -7.20 -8.86
CA VAL A 239 18.17 -7.97 -7.96
C VAL A 239 18.32 -9.40 -8.48
N ASN A 240 19.54 -9.89 -8.51
CA ASN A 240 19.86 -11.27 -8.88
C ASN A 240 20.39 -12.06 -7.68
N VAL A 241 20.24 -13.35 -7.73
CA VAL A 241 20.89 -14.23 -6.76
C VAL A 241 22.41 -14.10 -6.92
N GLY A 242 23.11 -13.76 -5.83
CA GLY A 242 24.55 -13.50 -5.81
C GLY A 242 24.91 -12.02 -5.71
N ASP A 243 23.99 -11.09 -5.93
CA ASP A 243 24.26 -9.66 -5.84
C ASP A 243 24.67 -9.24 -4.42
N GLU A 244 25.68 -8.37 -4.34
CA GLU A 244 26.01 -7.65 -3.11
C GLU A 244 25.00 -6.51 -2.92
N LEU A 245 24.51 -6.38 -1.70
CA LEU A 245 23.48 -5.41 -1.31
C LEU A 245 23.88 -4.67 -0.04
N GLU A 246 23.23 -3.54 0.20
CA GLU A 246 23.32 -2.79 1.45
C GLU A 246 21.94 -2.66 2.09
N ILE A 247 21.91 -2.77 3.44
CA ILE A 247 20.75 -2.47 4.28
C ILE A 247 20.97 -1.07 4.81
N VAL A 248 20.09 -0.12 4.44
CA VAL A 248 20.31 1.32 4.66
C VAL A 248 19.12 1.91 5.46
N GLY A 249 19.43 2.80 6.38
CA GLY A 249 18.45 3.55 7.20
C GLY A 249 18.30 2.99 8.62
N ILE A 250 17.80 3.80 9.53
CA ILE A 250 17.53 3.54 10.95
C ILE A 250 18.79 3.18 11.75
N LYS A 251 19.53 2.20 11.28
CA LYS A 251 20.81 1.72 11.86
C LYS A 251 21.97 2.01 10.92
N ASP A 252 23.18 1.71 11.38
CA ASP A 252 24.38 1.78 10.54
C ASP A 252 24.23 0.90 9.30
N THR A 253 24.64 1.42 8.14
CA THR A 253 24.58 0.69 6.88
C THR A 253 25.39 -0.59 6.93
N GLN A 254 24.78 -1.70 6.55
CA GLN A 254 25.37 -3.02 6.57
C GLN A 254 25.39 -3.63 5.17
N LYS A 255 26.47 -4.38 4.87
CA LYS A 255 26.58 -5.15 3.62
C LYS A 255 26.04 -6.56 3.81
N THR A 256 25.37 -7.05 2.79
CA THR A 256 24.83 -8.40 2.73
C THR A 256 24.89 -8.93 1.30
N THR A 257 24.46 -10.17 1.09
CA THR A 257 24.40 -10.79 -0.24
C THR A 257 23.04 -11.44 -0.42
N CYS A 258 22.41 -11.23 -1.57
CA CYS A 258 21.21 -11.94 -1.98
C CYS A 258 21.53 -13.41 -2.26
N THR A 259 20.96 -14.35 -1.53
CA THR A 259 21.15 -15.79 -1.74
C THR A 259 19.95 -16.49 -2.35
N GLY A 260 18.84 -15.78 -2.52
CA GLY A 260 17.63 -16.28 -3.14
C GLY A 260 16.57 -15.21 -3.22
N VAL A 261 15.75 -15.31 -4.23
CA VAL A 261 14.57 -14.46 -4.44
C VAL A 261 13.35 -15.37 -4.57
N GLU A 262 12.27 -15.02 -3.88
CA GLU A 262 11.03 -15.78 -3.89
C GLU A 262 9.83 -14.83 -4.05
N MET A 263 8.84 -15.23 -4.82
CA MET A 263 7.55 -14.56 -4.94
C MET A 263 6.44 -15.61 -4.79
N PHE A 264 5.49 -15.39 -3.87
CA PHE A 264 4.40 -16.33 -3.58
C PHE A 264 4.89 -17.77 -3.38
N ARG A 265 5.97 -17.95 -2.61
CA ARG A 265 6.63 -19.24 -2.33
C ARG A 265 7.25 -19.95 -3.55
N LYS A 266 7.26 -19.30 -4.72
CA LYS A 266 7.95 -19.79 -5.94
C LYS A 266 9.33 -19.14 -6.05
N LEU A 267 10.31 -19.88 -6.56
CA LEU A 267 11.68 -19.37 -6.75
C LEU A 267 11.76 -18.50 -7.99
N LEU A 268 12.53 -17.42 -7.88
CA LEU A 268 12.89 -16.54 -8.98
C LEU A 268 14.43 -16.54 -9.18
N ASP A 269 14.88 -16.43 -10.41
CA ASP A 269 16.30 -16.17 -10.71
C ASP A 269 16.66 -14.72 -10.40
N SER A 270 15.73 -13.81 -10.63
CA SER A 270 15.86 -12.37 -10.36
C SER A 270 14.52 -11.77 -9.99
N GLY A 271 14.54 -10.73 -9.13
CA GLY A 271 13.42 -9.84 -8.88
C GLY A 271 13.60 -8.51 -9.62
N GLU A 272 12.51 -7.92 -10.12
CA GLU A 272 12.55 -6.65 -10.83
C GLU A 272 11.55 -5.64 -10.27
N ALA A 273 11.73 -4.37 -10.59
CA ALA A 273 10.85 -3.29 -10.15
C ALA A 273 9.37 -3.66 -10.35
N GLY A 274 8.58 -3.54 -9.29
CA GLY A 274 7.17 -3.91 -9.22
C GLY A 274 6.89 -5.27 -8.60
N ASP A 275 7.87 -6.16 -8.46
CA ASP A 275 7.67 -7.46 -7.82
C ASP A 275 7.56 -7.35 -6.31
N ASN A 276 6.63 -8.08 -5.71
CA ASN A 276 6.57 -8.31 -4.26
C ASN A 276 7.34 -9.59 -3.94
N VAL A 277 8.51 -9.44 -3.34
CA VAL A 277 9.45 -10.56 -3.16
C VAL A 277 9.91 -10.73 -1.72
N GLY A 278 10.31 -11.96 -1.40
CA GLY A 278 11.16 -12.26 -0.26
C GLY A 278 12.59 -12.46 -0.74
N VAL A 279 13.53 -11.68 -0.18
CA VAL A 279 14.95 -11.78 -0.48
C VAL A 279 15.69 -12.45 0.68
N LEU A 280 16.39 -13.55 0.39
CA LEU A 280 17.19 -14.25 1.37
C LEU A 280 18.55 -13.58 1.49
N LEU A 281 18.96 -13.27 2.73
CA LEU A 281 20.17 -12.54 3.04
C LEU A 281 21.22 -13.45 3.67
N ARG A 282 22.51 -13.33 3.22
CA ARG A 282 23.62 -14.06 3.79
C ARG A 282 24.27 -13.28 4.93
N GLY A 283 24.51 -13.97 6.05
CA GLY A 283 25.30 -13.42 7.15
C GLY A 283 24.60 -12.33 7.97
N THR A 284 23.31 -12.08 7.68
CA THR A 284 22.50 -11.09 8.37
C THR A 284 21.59 -11.80 9.34
N LYS A 285 21.58 -11.42 10.63
CA LYS A 285 20.68 -11.92 11.63
C LYS A 285 19.37 -11.11 11.62
N ARG A 286 18.29 -11.73 12.09
CA ARG A 286 16.97 -11.08 12.12
C ARG A 286 16.96 -9.77 12.92
N GLU A 287 17.69 -9.71 14.04
CA GLU A 287 17.79 -8.54 14.92
C GLU A 287 18.62 -7.38 14.33
N GLU A 288 19.39 -7.65 13.27
CA GLU A 288 20.19 -6.65 12.58
C GLU A 288 19.41 -5.87 11.54
N VAL A 289 18.24 -6.40 11.13
CA VAL A 289 17.35 -5.82 10.11
C VAL A 289 16.00 -5.54 10.71
N GLU A 290 15.38 -4.45 10.30
CA GLU A 290 14.02 -4.10 10.73
C GLU A 290 13.22 -3.41 9.62
N ARG A 291 11.89 -3.43 9.77
CA ARG A 291 10.96 -2.71 8.92
C ARG A 291 11.32 -1.23 8.88
N GLY A 292 11.29 -0.65 7.68
CA GLY A 292 11.60 0.76 7.45
C GLY A 292 13.00 1.03 6.94
N GLN A 293 13.92 0.04 7.05
CA GLN A 293 15.16 0.07 6.28
C GLN A 293 14.87 -0.24 4.82
N VAL A 294 15.83 0.03 3.95
CA VAL A 294 15.77 -0.38 2.54
C VAL A 294 16.91 -1.33 2.23
N LEU A 295 16.63 -2.27 1.33
CA LEU A 295 17.65 -3.09 0.69
C LEU A 295 17.99 -2.43 -0.64
N ALA A 296 19.27 -2.13 -0.89
CA ALA A 296 19.67 -1.32 -2.03
C ALA A 296 20.97 -1.83 -2.68
N LYS A 297 21.18 -1.43 -3.93
CA LYS A 297 22.49 -1.59 -4.58
C LYS A 297 23.55 -0.78 -3.79
N PRO A 298 24.76 -1.34 -3.53
CA PRO A 298 25.79 -0.66 -2.76
C PRO A 298 26.07 0.76 -3.25
N GLY A 299 26.00 1.73 -2.33
CA GLY A 299 26.30 3.14 -2.60
C GLY A 299 25.25 3.89 -3.42
N SER A 300 24.08 3.32 -3.69
CA SER A 300 23.04 3.96 -4.51
C SER A 300 22.11 4.90 -3.72
N ILE A 301 22.00 4.72 -2.42
CA ILE A 301 21.19 5.55 -1.52
C ILE A 301 21.90 5.69 -0.17
N ASN A 302 21.71 6.82 0.50
CA ASN A 302 22.31 7.09 1.80
C ASN A 302 21.23 7.39 2.86
N PRO A 303 21.54 7.13 4.15
CA PRO A 303 20.67 7.53 5.24
C PRO A 303 20.87 9.01 5.57
N HIS A 304 19.76 9.74 5.82
CA HIS A 304 19.76 11.16 6.15
C HIS A 304 18.80 11.47 7.28
N THR A 305 19.12 12.50 8.07
CA THR A 305 18.26 13.00 9.15
C THR A 305 17.74 14.38 8.88
N LYS A 306 18.36 15.18 7.98
CA LYS A 306 17.98 16.57 7.74
C LYS A 306 17.66 16.81 6.27
N PHE A 307 16.52 17.46 6.03
CA PHE A 307 16.07 17.81 4.70
C PHE A 307 15.16 19.05 4.71
N GLU A 308 15.04 19.69 3.56
CA GLU A 308 13.99 20.65 3.25
C GLU A 308 12.86 19.94 2.50
N ALA A 309 11.63 20.33 2.76
CA ALA A 309 10.47 19.77 2.11
C ALA A 309 9.42 20.83 1.76
N GLU A 310 8.68 20.58 0.71
CA GLU A 310 7.43 21.26 0.39
C GLU A 310 6.30 20.44 1.00
N ILE A 311 5.50 21.06 1.87
CA ILE A 311 4.52 20.40 2.72
C ILE A 311 3.18 21.12 2.61
N TYR A 312 2.13 20.33 2.38
CA TYR A 312 0.75 20.76 2.51
C TYR A 312 0.19 20.30 3.84
N ILE A 313 -0.39 21.21 4.60
CA ILE A 313 -1.06 20.91 5.87
C ILE A 313 -2.56 20.82 5.62
N LEU A 314 -3.13 19.65 5.89
CA LEU A 314 -4.54 19.41 5.67
C LEU A 314 -5.41 20.38 6.46
N SER A 315 -6.43 20.90 5.81
CA SER A 315 -7.46 21.71 6.43
C SER A 315 -8.32 20.90 7.41
N LYS A 316 -9.13 21.61 8.20
CA LYS A 316 -10.10 20.97 9.09
C LYS A 316 -11.11 20.11 8.34
N ASP A 317 -11.57 20.58 7.19
CA ASP A 317 -12.60 19.91 6.39
C ASP A 317 -12.06 18.62 5.72
N GLU A 318 -10.74 18.58 5.46
CA GLU A 318 -10.03 17.37 5.02
C GLU A 318 -9.66 16.42 6.17
N GLY A 319 -10.16 16.65 7.40
CA GLY A 319 -9.86 15.82 8.56
C GLY A 319 -8.53 16.13 9.25
N GLY A 320 -7.84 17.19 8.83
CA GLY A 320 -6.56 17.63 9.35
C GLY A 320 -6.64 18.33 10.71
N ARG A 321 -5.69 19.22 10.96
CA ARG A 321 -5.62 20.00 12.21
C ARG A 321 -6.71 21.06 12.27
N HIS A 322 -7.09 21.44 13.51
CA HIS A 322 -7.99 22.56 13.78
C HIS A 322 -7.26 23.82 14.24
N THR A 323 -5.98 23.70 14.58
CA THR A 323 -5.16 24.76 15.15
C THR A 323 -3.84 24.88 14.41
N PRO A 324 -3.23 26.08 14.35
CA PRO A 324 -1.91 26.24 13.79
C PRO A 324 -0.85 25.48 14.61
N PHE A 325 0.31 25.25 14.00
CA PHE A 325 1.51 24.83 14.72
C PHE A 325 2.64 25.84 14.56
N PHE A 326 3.59 25.76 15.46
CA PHE A 326 4.70 26.69 15.59
C PHE A 326 6.03 25.98 15.37
N ASN A 327 7.11 26.75 15.38
CA ASN A 327 8.44 26.19 15.30
C ASN A 327 8.69 25.10 16.35
N ASN A 328 9.50 24.09 16.03
CA ASN A 328 9.71 22.87 16.82
C ASN A 328 8.48 21.95 16.98
N TYR A 329 7.51 22.04 16.09
CA TYR A 329 6.44 21.05 15.98
C TYR A 329 7.05 19.68 15.68
N ARG A 330 6.61 18.62 16.40
CA ARG A 330 7.21 17.29 16.35
C ARG A 330 6.19 16.18 16.03
N PRO A 331 5.71 16.12 14.79
CA PRO A 331 4.83 15.03 14.34
C PRO A 331 5.63 13.78 13.95
N GLN A 332 4.89 12.76 13.52
CA GLN A 332 5.45 11.56 12.88
C GLN A 332 5.46 11.73 11.36
N PHE A 333 6.62 11.47 10.76
CA PHE A 333 6.83 11.47 9.32
C PHE A 333 6.85 10.03 8.82
N TYR A 334 5.94 9.70 7.92
CA TYR A 334 5.77 8.35 7.34
C TYR A 334 6.48 8.29 6.00
N PHE A 335 7.59 7.55 5.95
CA PHE A 335 8.37 7.30 4.75
C PHE A 335 8.27 5.81 4.39
N ARG A 336 7.90 5.47 3.16
CA ARG A 336 7.82 4.08 2.69
C ARG A 336 7.11 3.16 3.71
N THR A 337 7.89 2.34 4.42
CA THR A 337 7.37 1.31 5.33
C THR A 337 7.50 1.68 6.83
N THR A 338 7.95 2.88 7.17
CA THR A 338 8.18 3.30 8.56
C THR A 338 7.74 4.72 8.85
N ASP A 339 7.66 5.04 10.13
CA ASP A 339 7.46 6.39 10.65
C ASP A 339 8.60 6.78 11.59
N VAL A 340 8.99 8.05 11.53
CA VAL A 340 10.00 8.65 12.40
C VAL A 340 9.51 10.00 12.88
N THR A 341 9.70 10.28 14.16
CA THR A 341 9.44 11.60 14.71
C THR A 341 10.48 12.58 14.18
N GLY A 342 10.04 13.77 13.73
CA GLY A 342 10.92 14.82 13.27
C GLY A 342 10.51 16.17 13.83
N ALA A 343 11.46 17.07 14.01
CA ALA A 343 11.24 18.47 14.40
C ALA A 343 11.16 19.34 13.15
N CYS A 344 10.11 20.15 13.07
CA CYS A 344 9.91 21.14 12.00
C CYS A 344 10.57 22.45 12.36
N GLU A 345 11.34 23.02 11.45
CA GLU A 345 11.91 24.35 11.53
C GLU A 345 11.30 25.22 10.43
N LEU A 346 10.57 26.26 10.85
CA LEU A 346 9.87 27.15 9.94
C LEU A 346 10.83 28.17 9.31
N PRO A 347 10.55 28.62 8.08
CA PRO A 347 11.37 29.64 7.43
C PRO A 347 11.40 30.95 8.20
N SER A 348 12.47 31.72 8.05
CA SER A 348 12.60 33.05 8.67
C SER A 348 11.40 33.95 8.33
N GLY A 349 10.77 34.52 9.37
CA GLY A 349 9.60 35.39 9.22
C GLY A 349 8.25 34.66 9.23
N VAL A 350 8.23 33.35 9.30
CA VAL A 350 7.01 32.54 9.48
C VAL A 350 6.92 32.18 10.97
N GLU A 351 5.93 32.70 11.66
CA GLU A 351 5.73 32.44 13.10
C GLU A 351 4.91 31.15 13.32
N MET A 352 3.96 30.89 12.43
CA MET A 352 3.06 29.73 12.50
C MET A 352 2.63 29.26 11.12
N VAL A 353 2.14 28.02 11.04
CA VAL A 353 1.53 27.42 9.84
C VAL A 353 0.10 27.04 10.17
N MET A 354 -0.83 27.47 9.32
CA MET A 354 -2.27 27.22 9.45
C MET A 354 -2.68 25.93 8.76
N PRO A 355 -3.75 25.26 9.20
CA PRO A 355 -4.43 24.23 8.39
C PRO A 355 -4.82 24.81 7.02
N GLY A 356 -4.52 24.08 5.95
CA GLY A 356 -4.73 24.50 4.55
C GLY A 356 -3.51 25.20 3.91
N ASP A 357 -2.44 25.47 4.66
CA ASP A 357 -1.24 26.12 4.13
C ASP A 357 -0.34 25.15 3.36
N ASN A 358 0.28 25.70 2.30
CA ASN A 358 1.48 25.12 1.68
C ASN A 358 2.71 25.86 2.24
N VAL A 359 3.66 25.09 2.74
CA VAL A 359 4.86 25.67 3.38
C VAL A 359 6.11 24.90 2.98
N LYS A 360 7.20 25.62 2.75
CA LYS A 360 8.53 25.04 2.64
C LYS A 360 9.23 25.15 3.99
N MET A 361 9.63 24.01 4.58
CA MET A 361 10.29 24.00 5.89
C MET A 361 11.43 23.01 5.93
N SER A 362 12.31 23.18 6.91
CA SER A 362 13.35 22.21 7.24
C SER A 362 12.84 21.20 8.27
N VAL A 363 13.27 19.96 8.14
CA VAL A 363 12.91 18.89 9.07
C VAL A 363 14.16 18.17 9.54
N GLU A 364 14.24 17.93 10.85
CA GLU A 364 15.28 17.08 11.46
C GLU A 364 14.64 15.86 12.11
N LEU A 365 14.92 14.67 11.57
CA LEU A 365 14.41 13.40 12.06
C LEU A 365 15.22 12.89 13.24
N LEU A 366 14.58 12.14 14.16
CA LEU A 366 15.25 11.49 15.29
C LEU A 366 16.07 10.25 14.89
N ALA A 367 15.79 9.65 13.73
CA ALA A 367 16.54 8.51 13.21
C ALA A 367 16.80 8.72 11.71
N PRO A 368 17.94 8.23 11.19
CA PRO A 368 18.25 8.36 9.77
C PRO A 368 17.34 7.48 8.91
N ILE A 369 16.88 8.01 7.79
CA ILE A 369 16.06 7.31 6.80
C ILE A 369 16.81 7.28 5.48
N ALA A 370 16.76 6.14 4.77
CA ALA A 370 17.23 6.05 3.40
C ALA A 370 16.39 7.01 2.52
N MET A 371 17.01 8.05 2.04
CA MET A 371 16.32 9.21 1.48
C MET A 371 16.96 9.67 0.17
N GLU A 372 16.10 10.18 -0.72
CA GLU A 372 16.47 10.86 -1.95
C GLU A 372 15.54 12.07 -2.18
N GLU A 373 15.96 13.01 -2.98
CA GLU A 373 15.11 14.13 -3.39
C GLU A 373 13.94 13.60 -4.23
N GLY A 374 12.75 14.15 -4.00
CA GLY A 374 11.49 13.67 -4.59
C GLY A 374 10.77 12.61 -3.77
N LEU A 375 11.36 12.11 -2.66
CA LEU A 375 10.70 11.14 -1.79
C LEU A 375 9.47 11.79 -1.12
N ARG A 376 8.30 11.17 -1.28
CA ARG A 376 7.05 11.60 -0.67
C ARG A 376 6.90 11.04 0.74
N PHE A 377 6.18 11.78 1.57
CA PHE A 377 5.85 11.35 2.93
C PHE A 377 4.51 11.91 3.40
N ALA A 378 3.90 11.20 4.35
CA ALA A 378 2.75 11.70 5.08
C ALA A 378 3.17 12.18 6.48
N ILE A 379 2.42 13.13 7.04
CA ILE A 379 2.62 13.64 8.40
C ILE A 379 1.41 13.26 9.23
N ARG A 380 1.66 12.66 10.39
CA ARG A 380 0.60 12.24 11.32
C ARG A 380 0.82 12.75 12.73
N GLU A 381 -0.27 13.04 13.41
CA GLU A 381 -0.31 13.46 14.81
C GLU A 381 -1.55 12.86 15.49
N GLY A 382 -1.35 12.23 16.66
CA GLY A 382 -2.47 11.70 17.45
C GLY A 382 -3.40 10.75 16.70
N GLY A 383 -2.83 9.91 15.79
CA GLY A 383 -3.59 8.96 15.00
C GLY A 383 -4.27 9.54 13.75
N ARG A 384 -4.07 10.83 13.45
CA ARG A 384 -4.65 11.51 12.26
C ARG A 384 -3.57 11.92 11.28
N THR A 385 -3.89 11.84 10.00
CA THR A 385 -3.07 12.46 8.95
C THR A 385 -3.32 13.97 8.98
N VAL A 386 -2.25 14.73 9.12
CA VAL A 386 -2.32 16.20 9.25
C VAL A 386 -1.61 16.94 8.13
N GLY A 387 -0.92 16.22 7.27
CA GLY A 387 -0.25 16.80 6.12
C GLY A 387 0.48 15.76 5.27
N ALA A 388 1.01 16.23 4.17
CA ALA A 388 1.85 15.48 3.26
C ALA A 388 2.91 16.37 2.65
N GLY A 389 4.01 15.79 2.22
CA GLY A 389 5.08 16.56 1.62
C GLY A 389 5.99 15.73 0.71
N VAL A 390 6.91 16.46 0.10
CA VAL A 390 7.95 15.92 -0.78
C VAL A 390 9.29 16.48 -0.34
N VAL A 391 10.30 15.63 -0.24
CA VAL A 391 11.67 16.03 0.03
C VAL A 391 12.17 16.86 -1.16
N SER A 392 12.42 18.14 -0.95
CA SER A 392 12.92 19.04 -2.01
C SER A 392 14.44 19.14 -2.05
N LYS A 393 15.09 18.93 -0.90
CA LYS A 393 16.56 19.00 -0.79
C LYS A 393 17.04 18.26 0.47
N ILE A 394 18.11 17.49 0.33
CA ILE A 394 18.80 16.87 1.45
C ILE A 394 19.86 17.83 1.99
N THR A 395 19.89 18.02 3.32
CA THR A 395 20.77 18.98 3.98
C THR A 395 21.72 18.36 5.01
N GLY A 396 21.52 17.06 5.39
CA GLY A 396 22.43 16.37 6.33
C GLY A 396 22.05 14.92 6.65
#